data_f0532e30f1f0ecf0711d8575f4c78980
#
_entry.id   f0532e30f1f0ecf0711d8575f4c78980
#
_cell.length_a   1.000
_cell.length_b   1.000
_cell.length_c   1.000
_cell.angle_alpha   90.00
_cell.angle_beta   90.00
_cell.angle_gamma   90.00
#
_symmetry.space_group_name_H-M   'P 1'
#
loop_
_entity.id
_entity.type
_entity.pdbx_description
1 polymer ?
#
loop_
_entity_poly.entity_id
_entity_poly.type
_entity_poly.pdbx_seq_one_letter_code
_entity_poly.pdbx_strand_id
1 'polypeptide(L)'
;MSMHAYHRLYYHIVWTTKNREAVIIAERQEWMKREIGRNSTVRQGSVHALAVLDNHIHLCVTLPPTATLSGFIGEVKGASSRAYNREHGGEIPLQWQRGYGAMTIRKADLEIVIPYIENNAERHQTKKGLIPTFEKIDEASDT
;
A
#
# COMPACT_ATOMS: atom_id res chain seq x y z
N MET A 1 -1.96 24.07 -6.01
CA MET A 1 -2.39 23.92 -4.61
C MET A 1 -3.59 24.82 -4.35
N SER A 2 -4.59 24.31 -3.75
CA SER A 2 -5.73 25.13 -3.36
C SER A 2 -5.49 25.71 -1.98
N MET A 3 -5.44 27.04 -1.88
CA MET A 3 -5.26 27.73 -0.62
C MET A 3 -6.59 28.12 0.03
N HIS A 4 -7.70 27.85 -0.65
CA HIS A 4 -9.04 28.29 -0.25
C HIS A 4 -9.97 27.16 0.11
N ALA A 5 -9.47 25.92 0.10
CA ALA A 5 -10.28 24.75 0.40
C ALA A 5 -9.72 24.00 1.60
N TYR A 6 -10.62 23.63 2.48
CA TYR A 6 -10.30 22.69 3.56
C TYR A 6 -10.62 21.27 3.09
N HIS A 7 -9.69 20.34 3.24
CA HIS A 7 -9.91 18.96 2.86
C HIS A 7 -9.14 18.02 3.79
N ARG A 8 -9.66 16.81 3.94
CA ARG A 8 -9.01 15.73 4.68
C ARG A 8 -9.40 14.45 3.96
N LEU A 9 -8.55 14.03 3.03
CA LEU A 9 -8.82 12.90 2.14
C LEU A 9 -7.93 11.74 2.55
N TYR A 10 -8.44 10.93 3.45
CA TYR A 10 -7.73 9.76 3.96
C TYR A 10 -8.17 8.53 3.19
N TYR A 11 -7.19 7.69 2.82
CA TYR A 11 -7.43 6.44 2.11
C TYR A 11 -6.71 5.29 2.80
N HIS A 12 -7.36 4.15 2.81
CA HIS A 12 -6.72 2.87 3.14
C HIS A 12 -6.60 2.08 1.84
N ILE A 13 -5.40 1.78 1.43
CA ILE A 13 -5.07 1.17 0.14
C ILE A 13 -4.39 -0.17 0.38
N VAL A 14 -4.77 -1.18 -0.39
CA VAL A 14 -4.20 -2.53 -0.30
C VAL A 14 -3.89 -3.02 -1.71
N TRP A 15 -2.73 -3.63 -1.91
CA TRP A 15 -2.43 -4.33 -3.15
C TRP A 15 -1.53 -5.53 -2.88
N THR A 16 -1.48 -6.46 -3.82
CA THR A 16 -0.77 -7.72 -3.65
C THR A 16 0.33 -7.89 -4.69
N THR A 17 1.23 -8.81 -4.41
CA THR A 17 2.11 -9.37 -5.43
C THR A 17 1.28 -10.17 -6.43
N LYS A 18 1.83 -10.38 -7.62
CA LYS A 18 1.16 -11.18 -8.65
C LYS A 18 0.89 -12.57 -8.14
N ASN A 19 -0.36 -13.02 -8.30
CA ASN A 19 -0.85 -14.31 -7.83
C ASN A 19 -0.67 -14.53 -6.33
N ARG A 20 -0.53 -13.44 -5.57
CA ARG A 20 -0.31 -13.45 -4.11
C ARG A 20 0.89 -14.29 -3.69
N GLU A 21 1.89 -14.39 -4.55
CA GLU A 21 3.10 -15.12 -4.23
C GLU A 21 3.90 -14.42 -3.13
N ALA A 22 4.42 -15.20 -2.18
CA ALA A 22 5.16 -14.69 -1.04
C ALA A 22 6.62 -14.41 -1.44
N VAL A 23 6.82 -13.41 -2.28
CA VAL A 23 8.13 -13.11 -2.85
C VAL A 23 8.90 -12.01 -2.12
N ILE A 24 8.23 -11.25 -1.24
CA ILE A 24 8.91 -10.22 -0.45
C ILE A 24 9.38 -10.87 0.84
N ILE A 25 10.56 -11.43 0.81
CA ILE A 25 11.12 -12.15 1.97
C ILE A 25 11.36 -11.18 3.14
N ALA A 26 11.40 -11.73 4.34
CA ALA A 26 11.47 -10.92 5.56
C ALA A 26 12.60 -9.89 5.54
N GLU A 27 13.77 -10.28 5.01
CA GLU A 27 14.94 -9.42 4.93
C GLU A 27 14.78 -8.23 3.98
N ARG A 28 13.75 -8.28 3.11
CA ARG A 28 13.48 -7.21 2.14
C ARG A 28 12.27 -6.36 2.50
N GLN A 29 11.49 -6.78 3.48
CA GLN A 29 10.24 -6.09 3.80
C GLN A 29 10.49 -4.67 4.32
N GLU A 30 11.50 -4.48 5.14
CA GLU A 30 11.84 -3.16 5.64
C GLU A 30 12.35 -2.24 4.51
N TRP A 31 13.14 -2.77 3.60
CA TRP A 31 13.59 -2.03 2.42
C TRP A 31 12.40 -1.59 1.57
N MET A 32 11.46 -2.50 1.30
CA MET A 32 10.28 -2.20 0.50
C MET A 32 9.41 -1.16 1.19
N LYS A 33 9.27 -1.25 2.51
CA LYS A 33 8.52 -0.28 3.29
C LYS A 33 9.09 1.13 3.14
N ARG A 34 10.41 1.27 3.26
CA ARG A 34 11.06 2.57 3.06
C ARG A 34 10.86 3.07 1.62
N GLU A 35 10.96 2.18 0.65
CA GLU A 35 10.82 2.54 -0.76
C GLU A 35 9.41 3.02 -1.09
N ILE A 36 8.40 2.30 -0.60
CA ILE A 36 7.00 2.71 -0.80
C ILE A 36 6.72 4.03 -0.09
N GLY A 37 7.22 4.18 1.14
CA GLY A 37 7.04 5.41 1.89
C GLY A 37 7.65 6.61 1.18
N ARG A 38 8.89 6.46 0.68
CA ARG A 38 9.57 7.51 -0.05
C ARG A 38 8.83 7.87 -1.34
N ASN A 39 8.41 6.87 -2.10
CA ASN A 39 7.67 7.10 -3.35
C ASN A 39 6.32 7.75 -3.10
N SER A 40 5.68 7.43 -1.98
CA SER A 40 4.43 8.09 -1.59
C SER A 40 4.66 9.56 -1.28
N THR A 41 5.69 9.86 -0.52
CA THR A 41 6.01 11.23 -0.08
C THR A 41 6.39 12.12 -1.25
N VAL A 42 7.20 11.64 -2.19
CA VAL A 42 7.60 12.46 -3.35
C VAL A 42 6.41 12.76 -4.26
N ARG A 43 5.32 12.01 -4.14
CA ARG A 43 4.08 12.23 -4.89
C ARG A 43 3.02 12.93 -4.04
N GLN A 44 3.47 13.61 -2.99
CA GLN A 44 2.64 14.44 -2.11
C GLN A 44 1.65 13.67 -1.25
N GLY A 45 1.89 12.37 -1.06
CA GLY A 45 1.14 11.60 -0.09
C GLY A 45 1.69 11.80 1.31
N SER A 46 0.81 11.94 2.29
CA SER A 46 1.19 11.96 3.70
C SER A 46 0.89 10.58 4.28
N VAL A 47 1.92 9.80 4.56
CA VAL A 47 1.77 8.43 5.05
C VAL A 47 1.48 8.43 6.54
N HIS A 48 0.39 7.79 6.94
CA HIS A 48 0.00 7.65 8.34
C HIS A 48 0.36 6.28 8.89
N ALA A 49 0.29 5.25 8.06
CA ALA A 49 0.68 3.90 8.42
C ALA A 49 1.00 3.11 7.16
N LEU A 50 1.91 2.17 7.27
CA LEU A 50 2.34 1.36 6.13
C LEU A 50 2.84 0.02 6.65
N ALA A 51 2.33 -1.05 6.06
CA ALA A 51 2.77 -2.41 6.36
C ALA A 51 3.12 -3.12 5.07
N VAL A 52 4.25 -3.81 5.08
CA VAL A 52 4.69 -4.65 3.98
C VAL A 52 4.77 -6.08 4.50
N LEU A 53 3.97 -6.96 3.91
CA LEU A 53 4.01 -8.38 4.21
C LEU A 53 4.70 -9.09 3.04
N ASP A 54 4.76 -10.41 3.11
CA ASP A 54 5.45 -11.18 2.07
C ASP A 54 4.74 -11.13 0.72
N ASN A 55 3.45 -10.88 0.70
CA ASN A 55 2.64 -10.89 -0.53
C ASN A 55 1.67 -9.73 -0.68
N HIS A 56 1.65 -8.76 0.24
CA HIS A 56 0.76 -7.61 0.10
C HIS A 56 1.18 -6.42 0.96
N ILE A 57 0.57 -5.29 0.64
CA ILE A 57 0.89 -3.99 1.22
C ILE A 57 -0.40 -3.37 1.75
N HIS A 58 -0.32 -2.76 2.93
CA HIS A 58 -1.36 -1.87 3.44
C HIS A 58 -0.78 -0.47 3.59
N LEU A 59 -1.47 0.52 3.04
CA LEU A 59 -1.03 1.92 3.10
C LEU A 59 -2.20 2.81 3.52
N CYS A 60 -2.02 3.55 4.61
CA CYS A 60 -2.94 4.61 5.00
C CYS A 60 -2.29 5.94 4.68
N VAL A 61 -2.93 6.73 3.82
CA VAL A 61 -2.32 7.93 3.25
C VAL A 61 -3.36 9.02 3.05
N THR A 62 -2.93 10.27 3.22
CA THR A 62 -3.70 11.45 2.80
C THR A 62 -3.16 11.91 1.47
N LEU A 63 -4.06 12.19 0.52
CA LEU A 63 -3.70 12.71 -0.79
C LEU A 63 -4.27 14.11 -0.98
N PRO A 64 -3.58 14.99 -1.73
CA PRO A 64 -4.14 16.27 -2.09
C PRO A 64 -5.28 16.08 -3.11
N PRO A 65 -6.25 17.03 -3.17
CA PRO A 65 -7.35 16.92 -4.12
C PRO A 65 -6.92 16.96 -5.59
N THR A 66 -5.70 17.41 -5.85
CA THR A 66 -5.14 17.45 -7.21
C THR A 66 -4.62 16.11 -7.69
N ALA A 67 -4.42 15.14 -6.80
CA ALA A 67 -3.96 13.81 -7.15
C ALA A 67 -5.13 12.90 -7.52
N THR A 68 -4.95 12.09 -8.56
CA THR A 68 -5.90 11.01 -8.81
C THR A 68 -5.45 9.79 -8.02
N LEU A 69 -6.41 9.07 -7.43
CA LEU A 69 -6.10 7.90 -6.63
C LEU A 69 -5.40 6.83 -7.47
N SER A 70 -5.95 6.53 -8.65
CA SER A 70 -5.36 5.51 -9.53
C SER A 70 -3.97 5.90 -10.03
N GLY A 71 -3.77 7.18 -10.33
CA GLY A 71 -2.46 7.68 -10.74
C GLY A 71 -1.41 7.53 -9.64
N PHE A 72 -1.78 7.93 -8.43
CA PHE A 72 -0.88 7.79 -7.28
C PHE A 72 -0.49 6.32 -7.05
N ILE A 73 -1.48 5.43 -6.99
CA ILE A 73 -1.23 4.01 -6.74
C ILE A 73 -0.38 3.41 -7.85
N GLY A 74 -0.70 3.69 -9.11
CA GLY A 74 0.05 3.17 -10.25
C GLY A 74 1.50 3.60 -10.24
N GLU A 75 1.77 4.87 -9.91
CA GLU A 75 3.13 5.39 -9.87
C GLU A 75 3.94 4.82 -8.70
N VAL A 76 3.33 4.69 -7.52
CA VAL A 76 4.00 4.11 -6.35
C VAL A 76 4.32 2.64 -6.61
N LYS A 77 3.37 1.88 -7.15
CA LYS A 77 3.58 0.48 -7.51
C LYS A 77 4.69 0.33 -8.55
N GLY A 78 4.62 1.12 -9.62
CA GLY A 78 5.61 1.05 -10.69
C GLY A 78 7.02 1.39 -10.22
N ALA A 79 7.15 2.49 -9.49
CA ALA A 79 8.46 2.92 -8.99
C ALA A 79 9.06 1.92 -7.99
N SER A 80 8.24 1.39 -7.09
CA SER A 80 8.72 0.46 -6.05
C SER A 80 9.14 -0.88 -6.64
N SER A 81 8.40 -1.42 -7.61
CA SER A 81 8.79 -2.68 -8.24
C SER A 81 10.04 -2.53 -9.11
N ARG A 82 10.17 -1.43 -9.84
CA ARG A 82 11.37 -1.17 -10.62
C ARG A 82 12.60 -1.05 -9.72
N ALA A 83 12.50 -0.31 -8.62
CA ALA A 83 13.60 -0.16 -7.68
C ALA A 83 13.97 -1.50 -7.03
N TYR A 84 12.96 -2.28 -6.63
CA TYR A 84 13.20 -3.59 -6.05
C TYR A 84 13.95 -4.50 -7.03
N ASN A 85 13.51 -4.56 -8.27
CA ASN A 85 14.11 -5.43 -9.28
C ASN A 85 15.53 -4.99 -9.63
N ARG A 86 15.80 -3.69 -9.63
CA ARG A 86 17.14 -3.17 -9.88
C ARG A 86 18.11 -3.57 -8.77
N GLU A 87 17.66 -3.55 -7.52
CA GLU A 87 18.53 -3.79 -6.37
C GLU A 87 18.52 -5.22 -5.86
N HIS A 88 17.39 -5.89 -5.95
CA HIS A 88 17.16 -7.19 -5.32
C HIS A 88 16.58 -8.22 -6.26
N GLY A 89 16.36 -7.87 -7.53
CA GLY A 89 15.75 -8.78 -8.48
C GLY A 89 16.64 -9.98 -8.77
N GLY A 90 16.05 -11.16 -8.76
CA GLY A 90 16.68 -12.39 -9.18
C GLY A 90 16.29 -12.75 -10.60
N GLU A 91 16.25 -14.04 -10.90
CA GLU A 91 15.82 -14.50 -12.21
C GLU A 91 14.36 -14.20 -12.49
N ILE A 92 13.54 -14.22 -11.44
CA ILE A 92 12.11 -13.91 -11.55
C ILE A 92 11.90 -12.55 -10.90
N PRO A 93 11.51 -11.53 -11.68
CA PRO A 93 11.30 -10.20 -11.12
C PRO A 93 10.06 -10.14 -10.26
N LEU A 94 10.07 -9.23 -9.29
CA LEU A 94 8.87 -8.88 -8.53
C LEU A 94 7.88 -8.20 -9.46
N GLN A 95 6.64 -8.64 -9.42
CA GLN A 95 5.53 -8.00 -10.11
C GLN A 95 4.38 -7.81 -9.14
N TRP A 96 3.72 -6.66 -9.26
CA TRP A 96 2.48 -6.44 -8.53
C TRP A 96 1.31 -6.98 -9.34
N GLN A 97 0.32 -7.55 -8.65
CA GLN A 97 -0.95 -7.89 -9.28
C GLN A 97 -1.63 -6.62 -9.75
N ARG A 98 -2.27 -6.66 -10.91
CA ARG A 98 -3.09 -5.55 -11.36
C ARG A 98 -4.27 -5.38 -10.41
N GLY A 99 -4.67 -4.13 -10.22
CA GLY A 99 -5.77 -3.84 -9.31
C GLY A 99 -5.28 -3.54 -7.90
N TYR A 100 -6.22 -3.12 -7.08
CA TYR A 100 -5.99 -2.75 -5.69
C TYR A 100 -7.32 -2.65 -4.98
N GLY A 101 -7.29 -2.59 -3.64
CA GLY A 101 -8.42 -2.19 -2.82
C GLY A 101 -8.17 -0.79 -2.29
N ALA A 102 -9.18 0.05 -2.28
CA ALA A 102 -9.06 1.37 -1.69
C ALA A 102 -10.39 1.76 -1.07
N MET A 103 -10.33 2.32 0.12
CA MET A 103 -11.51 2.87 0.78
C MET A 103 -11.17 4.21 1.38
N THR A 104 -12.12 5.14 1.30
CA THR A 104 -12.02 6.40 2.02
C THR A 104 -12.30 6.14 3.50
N ILE A 105 -11.61 6.87 4.37
CA ILE A 105 -11.82 6.75 5.80
C ILE A 105 -11.95 8.13 6.40
N ARG A 106 -12.71 8.24 7.48
CA ARG A 106 -12.84 9.48 8.22
C ARG A 106 -11.64 9.66 9.13
N LYS A 107 -11.35 10.90 9.49
CA LYS A 107 -10.30 11.16 10.48
C LYS A 107 -10.50 10.35 11.77
N ALA A 108 -11.75 10.24 12.22
CA ALA A 108 -12.08 9.49 13.42
C ALA A 108 -11.72 8.01 13.32
N ASP A 109 -11.68 7.45 12.10
CA ASP A 109 -11.38 6.04 11.89
C ASP A 109 -9.88 5.74 11.95
N LEU A 110 -9.02 6.76 11.94
CA LEU A 110 -7.57 6.56 12.01
C LEU A 110 -7.15 5.82 13.28
N GLU A 111 -7.87 6.01 14.37
CA GLU A 111 -7.59 5.31 15.62
C GLU A 111 -7.74 3.79 15.49
N ILE A 112 -8.53 3.33 14.52
CA ILE A 112 -8.74 1.91 14.24
C ILE A 112 -7.81 1.45 13.13
N VAL A 113 -7.72 2.23 12.05
CA VAL A 113 -7.00 1.83 10.84
C VAL A 113 -5.48 1.81 11.07
N ILE A 114 -4.94 2.82 11.74
CA ILE A 114 -3.48 2.87 11.95
C ILE A 114 -2.98 1.66 12.76
N PRO A 115 -3.56 1.36 13.94
CA PRO A 115 -3.13 0.16 14.67
C PRO A 115 -3.37 -1.13 13.90
N TYR A 116 -4.47 -1.19 13.13
CA TYR A 116 -4.73 -2.36 12.30
C TYR A 116 -3.57 -2.61 11.32
N ILE A 117 -3.12 -1.56 10.65
CA ILE A 117 -2.02 -1.67 9.68
C ILE A 117 -0.71 -2.00 10.39
N GLU A 118 -0.41 -1.30 11.48
CA GLU A 118 0.85 -1.50 12.20
C GLU A 118 0.98 -2.91 12.78
N ASN A 119 -0.14 -3.55 13.11
CA ASN A 119 -0.15 -4.90 13.65
C ASN A 119 -0.55 -5.95 12.62
N ASN A 120 -0.54 -5.58 11.34
CA ASN A 120 -1.11 -6.42 10.28
C ASN A 120 -0.40 -7.77 10.15
N ALA A 121 0.93 -7.80 10.26
CA ALA A 121 1.69 -9.05 10.17
C ALA A 121 1.25 -10.06 11.24
N GLU A 122 1.08 -9.60 12.48
CA GLU A 122 0.61 -10.46 13.57
C GLU A 122 -0.82 -10.95 13.31
N ARG A 123 -1.71 -10.06 12.83
CA ARG A 123 -3.09 -10.43 12.52
C ARG A 123 -3.17 -11.52 11.46
N HIS A 124 -2.35 -11.42 10.42
CA HIS A 124 -2.31 -12.45 9.38
C HIS A 124 -1.73 -13.76 9.90
N GLN A 125 -0.70 -13.69 10.73
CA GLN A 125 -0.09 -14.87 11.29
C GLN A 125 -1.05 -15.64 12.20
N THR A 126 -1.79 -14.94 13.06
CA THR A 126 -2.73 -15.55 14.01
C THR A 126 -4.13 -15.70 13.42
N LYS A 127 -4.42 -15.00 12.33
CA LYS A 127 -5.75 -14.88 11.73
C LYS A 127 -6.80 -14.31 12.68
N LYS A 128 -6.35 -13.59 13.71
CA LYS A 128 -7.23 -12.90 14.63
C LYS A 128 -7.32 -11.43 14.28
N GLY A 129 -8.55 -10.91 14.35
CA GLY A 129 -8.77 -9.48 14.17
C GLY A 129 -8.64 -9.00 12.75
N LEU A 130 -8.58 -9.89 11.74
CA LEU A 130 -8.65 -9.48 10.35
C LEU A 130 -10.02 -8.89 10.05
N ILE A 131 -10.04 -7.75 9.41
CA ILE A 131 -11.26 -7.07 9.00
C ILE A 131 -11.40 -7.26 7.50
N PRO A 132 -12.39 -8.07 7.03
CA PRO A 132 -12.48 -8.44 5.61
C PRO A 132 -12.51 -7.26 4.65
N THR A 133 -13.23 -6.18 4.99
CA THR A 133 -13.28 -5.01 4.11
C THR A 133 -11.92 -4.32 3.99
N PHE A 134 -11.06 -4.42 5.01
CA PHE A 134 -9.71 -3.83 4.98
C PHE A 134 -8.74 -4.67 4.15
N GLU A 135 -9.08 -5.93 3.88
CA GLU A 135 -8.25 -6.84 3.08
C GLU A 135 -8.76 -7.02 1.66
N LYS A 136 -9.87 -6.37 1.32
CA LYS A 136 -10.53 -6.60 0.04
C LYS A 136 -9.82 -5.92 -1.11
N ILE A 137 -9.60 -6.66 -2.16
CA ILE A 137 -8.96 -6.20 -3.39
C ILE A 137 -9.80 -6.70 -4.56
N ASP A 138 -10.02 -5.83 -5.54
CA ASP A 138 -10.59 -6.24 -6.82
C ASP A 138 -9.41 -6.47 -7.77
N GLU A 139 -9.02 -7.72 -7.92
CA GLU A 139 -7.86 -8.10 -8.71
C GLU A 139 -8.25 -8.25 -10.18
N ALA A 140 -7.66 -7.40 -11.02
CA ALA A 140 -7.87 -7.51 -12.45
C ALA A 140 -7.15 -8.74 -13.01
N SER A 141 -7.74 -9.34 -14.05
CA SER A 141 -7.11 -10.42 -14.77
C SER A 141 -5.86 -9.93 -15.51
N ASP A 142 -4.81 -10.74 -15.52
CA ASP A 142 -3.57 -10.45 -16.24
C ASP A 142 -3.58 -11.02 -17.66
N THR A 143 -4.68 -11.63 -18.06
CA THR A 143 -4.82 -12.18 -19.43
C THR A 143 -5.17 -11.11 -20.45
#